data_94fb085d5dbbd2862989ce8e85301419
#
_entry.id   94fb085d5dbbd2862989ce8e85301419
#
_cell.length_a   1.000
_cell.length_b   1.000
_cell.length_c   1.000
_cell.angle_alpha   90.00
_cell.angle_beta   90.00
_cell.angle_gamma   90.00
#
_symmetry.space_group_name_H-M   'P 1'
#
loop_
_entity.id
_entity.type
_entity.pdbx_description
1 polymer ?
#
loop_
_entity_poly.entity_id
_entity_poly.type
_entity_poly.pdbx_seq_one_letter_code
_entity_poly.pdbx_strand_id
1 'polypeptide(L)'
;MRVLAWILLACCAACGRTDGRPNVLVLVADSLAAGHVSSHGYERPTTPNFDAFAAAGVRFSNAGAAAAWTLPSVASLFTSQPQEAHGARDDELRLSGELPTLAERLRNAGFETHAVVQTPVLGRRTGVDRGFERYDVLDFSLASFERALELARSAFGSSSAPRFVYVHVAPPHMPYQPPAPYRGRFSAESESLAHVDGSIESARAVHRARLAPDHPDVVRLRALYDEHITFVDARLGELVRSLQAQANERPLLIVWTSDHGEAFMEHGEQGHNSSVYEEMLHVPLAIAGTGLRARVEPAPVSLLDVAPTLLELCDAPALPRAEGRSLAPLLRAESFDSQRTLVASSRHYEGKPERWQVAIRSGRFKLHAWPGLGRAELRDLDADPDERADCSAEHPDVRAHLQRELERLQAAFVASTERRELSESERRTLRELGYADDGR
;
A
#
# COMPACT_ATOMS: atom_id res chain seq x y z
N MET A 1 -72.20 18.55 28.43
CA MET A 1 -71.36 18.70 27.25
C MET A 1 -69.93 18.30 27.65
N ARG A 2 -69.53 17.06 27.37
CA ARG A 2 -68.18 16.53 27.65
C ARG A 2 -67.43 16.45 26.32
N VAL A 3 -66.34 17.25 26.15
CA VAL A 3 -65.45 17.22 25.02
C VAL A 3 -64.38 16.20 25.29
N LEU A 4 -64.36 15.06 24.59
CA LEU A 4 -63.29 14.08 24.62
C LEU A 4 -62.17 14.58 23.68
N ALA A 5 -61.02 14.91 24.27
CA ALA A 5 -59.80 15.19 23.51
C ALA A 5 -59.11 13.86 23.16
N TRP A 6 -59.02 13.55 21.86
CA TRP A 6 -58.20 12.45 21.33
C TRP A 6 -56.77 12.91 21.20
N ILE A 7 -55.89 12.37 22.08
CA ILE A 7 -54.43 12.48 21.91
C ILE A 7 -53.99 11.40 20.95
N LEU A 8 -53.67 11.79 19.72
CA LEU A 8 -52.97 10.91 18.77
C LEU A 8 -51.49 10.80 19.20
N LEU A 9 -51.12 9.68 19.81
CA LEU A 9 -49.73 9.28 19.96
C LEU A 9 -49.21 8.88 18.58
N ALA A 10 -48.48 9.78 17.93
CA ALA A 10 -47.64 9.46 16.79
C ALA A 10 -46.46 8.64 17.29
N CYS A 11 -46.55 7.32 17.24
CA CYS A 11 -45.38 6.43 17.31
C CYS A 11 -44.53 6.68 16.08
N CYS A 12 -43.51 7.53 16.19
CA CYS A 12 -42.41 7.54 15.25
C CYS A 12 -41.69 6.18 15.36
N ALA A 13 -42.14 5.23 14.55
CA ALA A 13 -41.31 4.07 14.22
C ALA A 13 -40.10 4.61 13.48
N ALA A 14 -39.03 4.89 14.20
CA ALA A 14 -37.70 5.07 13.62
C ALA A 14 -37.27 3.71 13.06
N CYS A 15 -37.82 3.33 11.91
CA CYS A 15 -37.18 2.35 11.04
C CYS A 15 -35.80 2.92 10.76
N GLY A 16 -34.77 2.33 11.33
CA GLY A 16 -33.37 2.66 11.08
C GLY A 16 -33.07 2.47 9.59
N ARG A 17 -33.35 3.50 8.77
CA ARG A 17 -32.80 3.59 7.42
C ARG A 17 -31.30 3.68 7.61
N THR A 18 -30.58 2.66 7.16
CA THR A 18 -29.13 2.80 6.96
C THR A 18 -28.93 4.07 6.14
N ASP A 19 -27.96 4.90 6.49
CA ASP A 19 -27.65 6.18 5.84
C ASP A 19 -27.16 6.03 4.39
N GLY A 20 -27.17 4.79 3.83
CA GLY A 20 -26.78 4.47 2.45
C GLY A 20 -25.26 4.45 2.22
N ARG A 21 -24.44 4.91 3.17
CA ARG A 21 -22.98 4.88 3.05
C ARG A 21 -22.45 3.45 3.16
N PRO A 22 -21.42 3.08 2.36
CA PRO A 22 -20.90 1.72 2.36
C PRO A 22 -20.09 1.43 3.63
N ASN A 23 -19.96 0.15 3.97
CA ASN A 23 -18.81 -0.34 4.72
C ASN A 23 -17.59 -0.30 3.80
N VAL A 24 -16.41 -0.03 4.37
CA VAL A 24 -15.14 0.08 3.63
C VAL A 24 -14.12 -0.89 4.21
N LEU A 25 -13.53 -1.70 3.34
CA LEU A 25 -12.34 -2.50 3.63
C LEU A 25 -11.18 -2.00 2.77
N VAL A 26 -10.07 -1.62 3.41
CA VAL A 26 -8.78 -1.45 2.73
C VAL A 26 -7.89 -2.63 3.12
N LEU A 27 -7.53 -3.44 2.14
CA LEU A 27 -6.77 -4.66 2.30
C LEU A 27 -5.41 -4.50 1.62
N VAL A 28 -4.35 -4.59 2.42
CA VAL A 28 -2.96 -4.39 1.98
C VAL A 28 -2.17 -5.66 2.26
N ALA A 29 -1.54 -6.21 1.21
CA ALA A 29 -0.53 -7.25 1.29
C ALA A 29 0.86 -6.58 1.20
N ASP A 30 1.65 -6.67 2.26
CA ASP A 30 2.95 -5.98 2.38
C ASP A 30 3.94 -6.46 1.30
N SER A 31 4.60 -5.53 0.62
CA SER A 31 5.62 -5.80 -0.40
C SER A 31 5.14 -6.59 -1.63
N LEU A 32 3.87 -6.52 -2.03
CA LEU A 32 3.39 -7.20 -3.24
C LEU A 32 3.64 -6.35 -4.49
N ALA A 33 4.67 -6.69 -5.27
CA ALA A 33 4.97 -6.04 -6.54
C ALA A 33 3.95 -6.40 -7.64
N ALA A 34 3.49 -5.42 -8.41
CA ALA A 34 2.57 -5.66 -9.54
C ALA A 34 3.16 -6.58 -10.61
N GLY A 35 4.49 -6.54 -10.80
CA GLY A 35 5.22 -7.44 -11.70
C GLY A 35 5.12 -8.93 -11.35
N HIS A 36 4.60 -9.28 -10.17
CA HIS A 36 4.35 -10.65 -9.72
C HIS A 36 2.86 -11.00 -9.64
N VAL A 37 1.98 -10.15 -10.18
CA VAL A 37 0.52 -10.35 -10.20
C VAL A 37 0.06 -10.82 -11.58
N SER A 38 -0.67 -11.95 -11.64
CA SER A 38 -1.06 -12.58 -12.92
C SER A 38 -1.89 -11.65 -13.81
N SER A 39 -2.84 -10.90 -13.27
CA SER A 39 -3.64 -9.93 -14.04
C SER A 39 -2.85 -8.71 -14.53
N HIS A 40 -1.62 -8.50 -14.08
CA HIS A 40 -0.68 -7.50 -14.59
C HIS A 40 0.30 -8.06 -15.63
N GLY A 41 0.10 -9.31 -16.06
CA GLY A 41 0.89 -9.94 -17.12
C GLY A 41 1.98 -10.88 -16.63
N TYR A 42 2.05 -11.15 -15.32
CA TYR A 42 3.02 -12.13 -14.81
C TYR A 42 2.67 -13.55 -15.28
N GLU A 43 3.68 -14.30 -15.71
CA GLU A 43 3.48 -15.62 -16.32
C GLU A 43 3.00 -16.71 -15.35
N ARG A 44 3.36 -16.59 -14.04
CA ARG A 44 2.96 -17.53 -13.01
C ARG A 44 1.58 -17.16 -12.46
N PRO A 45 0.68 -18.14 -12.22
CA PRO A 45 -0.65 -17.90 -11.65
C PRO A 45 -0.56 -17.69 -10.13
N THR A 46 0.02 -16.58 -9.71
CA THR A 46 0.30 -16.26 -8.30
C THR A 46 -0.94 -15.72 -7.57
N THR A 47 -1.84 -15.03 -8.29
CA THR A 47 -2.90 -14.22 -7.68
C THR A 47 -4.31 -14.50 -8.23
N PRO A 48 -4.77 -15.76 -8.35
CA PRO A 48 -6.07 -16.07 -8.98
C PRO A 48 -7.27 -15.43 -8.25
N ASN A 49 -7.19 -15.19 -6.94
CA ASN A 49 -8.27 -14.59 -6.17
C ASN A 49 -8.30 -13.07 -6.33
N PHE A 50 -7.13 -12.40 -6.30
CA PHE A 50 -7.02 -10.98 -6.64
C PHE A 50 -7.50 -10.74 -8.08
N ASP A 51 -7.11 -11.59 -9.02
CA ASP A 51 -7.52 -11.47 -10.43
C ASP A 51 -9.03 -11.56 -10.60
N ALA A 52 -9.67 -12.52 -9.91
CA ALA A 52 -11.12 -12.65 -9.89
C ALA A 52 -11.82 -11.43 -9.24
N PHE A 53 -11.26 -10.91 -8.15
CA PHE A 53 -11.74 -9.70 -7.49
C PHE A 53 -11.61 -8.48 -8.41
N ALA A 54 -10.45 -8.31 -9.03
CA ALA A 54 -10.15 -7.22 -9.95
C ALA A 54 -11.02 -7.26 -11.21
N ALA A 55 -11.32 -8.47 -11.71
CA ALA A 55 -12.24 -8.66 -12.85
C ALA A 55 -13.70 -8.33 -12.52
N ALA A 56 -14.08 -8.30 -11.23
CA ALA A 56 -15.41 -7.90 -10.78
C ALA A 56 -15.51 -6.40 -10.44
N GLY A 57 -14.39 -5.67 -10.45
CA GLY A 57 -14.29 -4.26 -10.09
C GLY A 57 -13.51 -3.43 -11.10
N VAL A 58 -12.93 -2.34 -10.63
CA VAL A 58 -12.01 -1.48 -11.40
C VAL A 58 -10.58 -1.83 -11.01
N ARG A 59 -9.81 -2.39 -11.94
CA ARG A 59 -8.38 -2.65 -11.79
C ARG A 59 -7.57 -1.51 -12.41
N PHE A 60 -6.69 -0.93 -11.65
CA PHE A 60 -5.76 0.08 -12.13
C PHE A 60 -4.48 -0.63 -12.59
N SER A 61 -4.19 -0.57 -13.90
CA SER A 61 -3.01 -1.23 -14.44
C SER A 61 -1.71 -0.46 -14.21
N ASN A 62 -1.80 0.75 -13.67
CA ASN A 62 -0.68 1.66 -13.53
C ASN A 62 -0.76 2.44 -12.20
N ALA A 63 -0.75 1.70 -11.10
CA ALA A 63 -0.81 2.27 -9.76
C ALA A 63 0.57 2.28 -9.09
N GLY A 64 0.98 3.43 -8.58
CA GLY A 64 2.26 3.62 -7.91
C GLY A 64 2.13 3.79 -6.40
N ALA A 65 3.01 3.16 -5.64
CA ALA A 65 3.23 3.47 -4.23
C ALA A 65 3.82 4.88 -4.08
N ALA A 66 3.53 5.55 -2.97
CA ALA A 66 4.10 6.87 -2.67
C ALA A 66 5.48 6.79 -2.02
N ALA A 67 5.85 5.61 -1.54
CA ALA A 67 7.18 5.34 -0.99
C ALA A 67 7.52 3.85 -1.18
N ALA A 68 8.82 3.56 -1.23
CA ALA A 68 9.35 2.22 -1.45
C ALA A 68 9.47 1.39 -0.15
N TRP A 69 8.72 1.73 0.90
CA TRP A 69 8.68 0.96 2.16
C TRP A 69 7.46 1.31 3.03
N THR A 70 7.14 0.46 3.98
CA THR A 70 5.86 0.38 4.68
C THR A 70 5.42 1.66 5.37
N LEU A 71 6.19 2.19 6.35
CA LEU A 71 5.71 3.30 7.19
C LEU A 71 5.34 4.55 6.38
N PRO A 72 6.22 5.10 5.51
CA PRO A 72 5.86 6.28 4.75
C PRO A 72 4.78 6.02 3.71
N SER A 73 4.73 4.83 3.09
CA SER A 73 3.69 4.52 2.12
C SER A 73 2.31 4.48 2.77
N VAL A 74 2.17 3.83 3.94
CA VAL A 74 0.92 3.80 4.70
C VAL A 74 0.54 5.18 5.24
N ALA A 75 1.52 5.95 5.75
CA ALA A 75 1.29 7.33 6.18
C ALA A 75 0.82 8.21 5.01
N SER A 76 1.41 8.03 3.83
CA SER A 76 0.99 8.68 2.59
C SER A 76 -0.44 8.30 2.18
N LEU A 77 -0.77 7.01 2.21
CA LEU A 77 -2.12 6.51 1.93
C LEU A 77 -3.15 7.15 2.88
N PHE A 78 -2.84 7.28 4.17
CA PHE A 78 -3.78 7.83 5.15
C PHE A 78 -3.91 9.35 5.12
N THR A 79 -2.86 10.08 4.73
CA THR A 79 -2.84 11.54 4.74
C THR A 79 -2.99 12.17 3.37
N SER A 80 -2.84 11.38 2.30
CA SER A 80 -2.75 11.88 0.93
C SER A 80 -1.61 12.89 0.74
N GLN A 81 -0.51 12.70 1.48
CA GLN A 81 0.69 13.54 1.45
C GLN A 81 1.94 12.70 1.20
N PRO A 82 2.95 13.19 0.46
CA PRO A 82 4.22 12.50 0.33
C PRO A 82 5.01 12.51 1.65
N GLN A 83 5.98 11.60 1.79
CA GLN A 83 6.77 11.47 3.02
C GLN A 83 7.53 12.76 3.41
N GLU A 84 7.88 13.60 2.45
CA GLU A 84 8.53 14.89 2.64
C GLU A 84 7.63 15.88 3.41
N ALA A 85 6.32 15.77 3.22
CA ALA A 85 5.34 16.63 3.86
C ALA A 85 4.81 16.04 5.18
N HIS A 86 4.57 14.73 5.26
CA HIS A 86 4.00 14.12 6.47
C HIS A 86 5.04 13.73 7.54
N GLY A 87 6.33 13.66 7.20
CA GLY A 87 7.44 13.49 8.14
C GLY A 87 7.75 12.07 8.59
N ALA A 88 6.85 11.09 8.43
CA ALA A 88 7.10 9.68 8.78
C ALA A 88 7.95 9.00 7.68
N ARG A 89 9.25 9.27 7.64
CA ARG A 89 10.17 8.86 6.56
C ARG A 89 11.38 8.05 7.03
N ASP A 90 11.41 7.73 8.32
CA ASP A 90 12.46 6.98 9.00
C ASP A 90 11.86 6.21 10.19
N ASP A 91 12.56 5.18 10.69
CA ASP A 91 12.10 4.39 11.84
C ASP A 91 11.94 5.22 13.13
N GLU A 92 12.70 6.28 13.28
CA GLU A 92 12.68 7.16 14.45
C GLU A 92 11.74 8.36 14.29
N LEU A 93 11.14 8.54 13.12
CA LEU A 93 10.23 9.63 12.85
C LEU A 93 8.77 9.15 12.87
N ARG A 94 7.87 10.06 13.19
CA ARG A 94 6.45 9.79 13.25
C ARG A 94 5.67 10.73 12.34
N LEU A 95 4.45 10.30 12.02
CA LEU A 95 3.49 11.12 11.29
C LEU A 95 3.19 12.42 12.06
N SER A 96 3.32 13.55 11.37
CA SER A 96 3.00 14.88 11.93
C SER A 96 1.58 14.92 12.52
N GLY A 97 1.48 15.44 13.75
CA GLY A 97 0.22 15.62 14.44
C GLY A 97 -0.72 16.62 13.76
N GLU A 98 -0.20 17.51 12.91
CA GLU A 98 -0.98 18.54 12.22
C GLU A 98 -1.77 18.03 11.02
N LEU A 99 -1.38 16.88 10.45
CA LEU A 99 -2.05 16.31 9.29
C LEU A 99 -3.15 15.34 9.72
N PRO A 100 -4.42 15.58 9.37
CA PRO A 100 -5.49 14.62 9.65
C PRO A 100 -5.32 13.37 8.79
N THR A 101 -5.75 12.23 9.34
CA THR A 101 -5.75 10.94 8.65
C THR A 101 -7.11 10.60 8.04
N LEU A 102 -7.14 9.68 7.09
CA LEU A 102 -8.36 9.07 6.54
C LEU A 102 -9.28 8.55 7.67
N ALA A 103 -8.70 7.82 8.64
CA ALA A 103 -9.47 7.26 9.75
C ALA A 103 -10.09 8.34 10.65
N GLU A 104 -9.38 9.45 10.92
CA GLU A 104 -9.94 10.59 11.67
C GLU A 104 -11.12 11.22 10.92
N ARG A 105 -11.02 11.37 9.58
CA ARG A 105 -12.10 11.94 8.76
C ARG A 105 -13.33 11.03 8.72
N LEU A 106 -13.13 9.72 8.55
CA LEU A 106 -14.23 8.76 8.53
C LEU A 106 -14.87 8.62 9.92
N ARG A 107 -14.09 8.58 11.01
CA ARG A 107 -14.63 8.58 12.36
C ARG A 107 -15.48 9.83 12.65
N ASN A 108 -14.99 11.01 12.25
CA ASN A 108 -15.73 12.25 12.39
C ASN A 108 -17.01 12.29 11.54
N ALA A 109 -17.06 11.50 10.47
CA ALA A 109 -18.26 11.26 9.66
C ALA A 109 -19.16 10.15 10.24
N GLY A 110 -18.85 9.58 11.40
CA GLY A 110 -19.69 8.59 12.11
C GLY A 110 -19.41 7.14 11.70
N PHE A 111 -18.26 6.83 11.11
CA PHE A 111 -17.81 5.46 10.89
C PHE A 111 -17.22 4.88 12.19
N GLU A 112 -17.51 3.62 12.47
CA GLU A 112 -16.69 2.81 13.37
C GLU A 112 -15.38 2.44 12.64
N THR A 113 -14.23 2.73 13.27
CA THR A 113 -12.92 2.66 12.59
C THR A 113 -12.02 1.64 13.26
N HIS A 114 -11.65 0.60 12.51
CA HIS A 114 -10.84 -0.50 13.01
C HIS A 114 -9.62 -0.71 12.11
N ALA A 115 -8.46 -1.00 12.72
CA ALA A 115 -7.28 -1.45 11.99
C ALA A 115 -6.72 -2.72 12.60
N VAL A 116 -6.24 -3.59 11.73
CA VAL A 116 -5.44 -4.77 12.09
C VAL A 116 -4.16 -4.70 11.26
N VAL A 117 -3.02 -4.54 11.91
CA VAL A 117 -1.72 -4.44 11.25
C VAL A 117 -0.81 -5.55 11.75
N GLN A 118 -0.32 -6.38 10.83
CA GLN A 118 0.58 -7.48 11.14
C GLN A 118 2.03 -7.03 10.94
N THR A 119 2.34 -5.84 11.43
CA THR A 119 3.72 -5.33 11.40
C THR A 119 3.96 -4.34 12.55
N PRO A 120 4.99 -4.54 13.38
CA PRO A 120 5.38 -3.57 14.40
C PRO A 120 5.85 -2.22 13.83
N VAL A 121 6.23 -2.18 12.54
CA VAL A 121 6.61 -0.94 11.82
C VAL A 121 5.46 0.07 11.84
N LEU A 122 4.20 -0.40 11.83
CA LEU A 122 3.00 0.42 11.94
C LEU A 122 2.48 0.54 13.38
N GLY A 123 3.34 0.35 14.38
CA GLY A 123 2.96 0.45 15.78
C GLY A 123 2.41 1.84 16.16
N ARG A 124 1.63 1.92 17.26
CA ARG A 124 0.94 3.16 17.71
C ARG A 124 1.85 4.38 17.87
N ARG A 125 3.14 4.17 18.14
CA ARG A 125 4.10 5.28 18.31
C ARG A 125 4.42 6.01 17.01
N THR A 126 4.07 5.45 15.85
CA THR A 126 4.27 6.08 14.54
C THR A 126 3.25 7.15 14.21
N GLY A 127 2.11 7.16 14.92
CA GLY A 127 1.00 8.09 14.72
C GLY A 127 0.06 7.73 13.56
N VAL A 128 0.28 6.60 12.87
CA VAL A 128 -0.63 6.11 11.81
C VAL A 128 -1.92 5.48 12.38
N ASP A 129 -1.95 5.19 13.68
CA ASP A 129 -3.13 4.69 14.40
C ASP A 129 -4.19 5.77 14.71
N ARG A 130 -3.87 7.04 14.46
CA ARG A 130 -4.80 8.14 14.73
C ARG A 130 -6.10 8.00 13.94
N GLY A 131 -7.21 8.16 14.65
CA GLY A 131 -8.54 8.04 14.08
C GLY A 131 -9.16 6.66 14.20
N PHE A 132 -8.38 5.61 14.45
CA PHE A 132 -8.91 4.28 14.72
C PHE A 132 -9.37 4.14 16.17
N GLU A 133 -10.61 3.69 16.37
CA GLU A 133 -11.15 3.36 17.70
C GLU A 133 -10.54 2.05 18.23
N ARG A 134 -10.30 1.11 17.31
CA ARG A 134 -9.60 -0.12 17.59
C ARG A 134 -8.41 -0.28 16.63
N TYR A 135 -7.24 -0.56 17.21
CA TYR A 135 -5.99 -0.72 16.46
C TYR A 135 -5.22 -1.91 17.04
N ASP A 136 -5.25 -3.03 16.35
CA ASP A 136 -4.58 -4.27 16.75
C ASP A 136 -3.23 -4.39 16.01
N VAL A 137 -2.13 -4.46 16.76
CA VAL A 137 -0.78 -4.66 16.22
C VAL A 137 -0.36 -6.09 16.53
N LEU A 138 -0.02 -6.85 15.49
CA LEU A 138 0.34 -8.26 15.56
C LEU A 138 1.79 -8.46 15.08
N ASP A 139 2.39 -9.58 15.45
CA ASP A 139 3.71 -9.98 14.97
C ASP A 139 3.66 -10.64 13.58
N PHE A 140 4.84 -10.96 13.02
CA PHE A 140 4.99 -11.55 11.68
C PHE A 140 4.69 -13.05 11.60
N SER A 141 4.23 -13.69 12.66
CA SER A 141 3.99 -15.14 12.67
C SER A 141 2.77 -15.52 11.82
N LEU A 142 2.76 -16.76 11.33
CA LEU A 142 1.61 -17.32 10.62
C LEU A 142 0.35 -17.37 11.50
N ALA A 143 0.49 -17.60 12.80
CA ALA A 143 -0.63 -17.56 13.75
C ALA A 143 -1.22 -16.14 13.84
N SER A 144 -0.39 -15.12 13.84
CA SER A 144 -0.80 -13.72 13.81
C SER A 144 -1.45 -13.33 12.49
N PHE A 145 -1.01 -13.89 11.36
CA PHE A 145 -1.67 -13.73 10.07
C PHE A 145 -3.11 -14.26 10.11
N GLU A 146 -3.33 -15.50 10.57
CA GLU A 146 -4.68 -16.08 10.71
C GLU A 146 -5.52 -15.24 11.70
N ARG A 147 -4.92 -14.79 12.78
CA ARG A 147 -5.58 -13.91 13.75
C ARG A 147 -5.99 -12.57 13.14
N ALA A 148 -5.17 -12.00 12.25
CA ALA A 148 -5.52 -10.76 11.54
C ALA A 148 -6.80 -10.94 10.70
N LEU A 149 -6.92 -12.06 9.99
CA LEU A 149 -8.11 -12.37 9.19
C LEU A 149 -9.36 -12.57 10.06
N GLU A 150 -9.24 -13.21 11.24
CA GLU A 150 -10.33 -13.35 12.20
C GLU A 150 -10.80 -11.99 12.73
N LEU A 151 -9.86 -11.13 13.14
CA LEU A 151 -10.15 -9.78 13.62
C LEU A 151 -10.82 -8.94 12.54
N ALA A 152 -10.34 -9.03 11.30
CA ALA A 152 -10.95 -8.37 10.15
C ALA A 152 -12.40 -8.79 9.94
N ARG A 153 -12.71 -10.11 9.98
CA ARG A 153 -14.09 -10.62 9.89
C ARG A 153 -14.94 -10.10 11.04
N SER A 154 -14.43 -10.15 12.27
CA SER A 154 -15.16 -9.73 13.46
C SER A 154 -15.48 -8.23 13.46
N ALA A 155 -14.64 -7.41 12.81
CA ALA A 155 -14.85 -5.98 12.68
C ALA A 155 -16.10 -5.63 11.85
N PHE A 156 -16.61 -6.54 11.01
CA PHE A 156 -17.85 -6.40 10.23
C PHE A 156 -19.08 -7.03 10.90
N GLY A 157 -19.08 -7.28 12.21
CA GLY A 157 -20.24 -7.74 12.99
C GLY A 157 -21.45 -6.80 12.92
N SER A 158 -22.49 -7.01 13.70
CA SER A 158 -23.74 -6.21 13.67
C SER A 158 -23.52 -4.79 14.20
N SER A 159 -23.80 -3.77 13.40
CA SER A 159 -23.85 -2.34 13.80
C SER A 159 -24.72 -1.55 12.84
N SER A 160 -25.36 -0.50 13.34
CA SER A 160 -26.10 0.47 12.53
C SER A 160 -25.19 1.50 11.86
N ALA A 161 -23.97 1.73 12.40
CA ALA A 161 -22.99 2.63 11.82
C ALA A 161 -22.24 1.99 10.65
N PRO A 162 -21.83 2.76 9.65
CA PRO A 162 -20.91 2.28 8.62
C PRO A 162 -19.53 2.01 9.23
N ARG A 163 -18.76 1.08 8.64
CA ARG A 163 -17.45 0.68 9.13
C ARG A 163 -16.35 0.98 8.15
N PHE A 164 -15.23 1.43 8.70
CA PHE A 164 -13.96 1.50 8.01
C PHE A 164 -13.00 0.50 8.66
N VAL A 165 -12.59 -0.49 7.92
CA VAL A 165 -11.64 -1.51 8.37
C VAL A 165 -10.39 -1.46 7.49
N TYR A 166 -9.24 -1.24 8.10
CA TYR A 166 -7.93 -1.32 7.46
C TYR A 166 -7.24 -2.62 7.90
N VAL A 167 -6.80 -3.41 6.96
CA VAL A 167 -6.09 -4.67 7.21
C VAL A 167 -4.77 -4.66 6.47
N HIS A 168 -3.67 -4.76 7.19
CA HIS A 168 -2.33 -4.86 6.65
C HIS A 168 -1.71 -6.17 7.08
N VAL A 169 -1.54 -7.09 6.14
CA VAL A 169 -0.92 -8.39 6.40
C VAL A 169 0.54 -8.37 5.98
N ALA A 170 1.42 -8.98 6.80
CA ALA A 170 2.84 -9.00 6.54
C ALA A 170 3.22 -9.79 5.27
N PRO A 171 2.69 -11.02 5.01
CA PRO A 171 3.06 -11.69 3.78
C PRO A 171 2.51 -10.93 2.54
N PRO A 172 3.25 -10.94 1.41
CA PRO A 172 4.42 -11.75 1.10
C PRO A 172 5.79 -11.16 1.49
N HIS A 173 5.86 -10.09 2.31
CA HIS A 173 7.12 -9.55 2.84
C HIS A 173 8.06 -10.66 3.34
N MET A 174 9.38 -10.47 3.20
CA MET A 174 10.34 -11.45 3.72
C MET A 174 10.25 -11.60 5.26
N PRO A 175 10.52 -12.78 5.80
CA PRO A 175 11.08 -13.98 5.14
C PRO A 175 10.04 -14.67 4.24
N TYR A 176 10.48 -15.14 3.06
CA TYR A 176 9.61 -15.83 2.11
C TYR A 176 9.46 -17.31 2.52
N GLN A 177 8.55 -17.56 3.44
CA GLN A 177 8.33 -18.87 4.04
C GLN A 177 6.89 -19.36 3.80
N PRO A 178 6.53 -19.65 2.53
CA PRO A 178 5.21 -20.15 2.22
C PRO A 178 4.95 -21.47 2.97
N PRO A 179 3.76 -21.64 3.60
CA PRO A 179 3.42 -22.90 4.24
C PRO A 179 3.02 -23.96 3.19
N ALA A 180 3.00 -25.25 3.59
CA ALA A 180 2.37 -26.28 2.77
C ALA A 180 0.87 -25.97 2.59
N PRO A 181 0.24 -26.26 1.41
CA PRO A 181 0.80 -26.93 0.24
C PRO A 181 1.40 -25.96 -0.81
N TYR A 182 1.65 -24.69 -0.45
CA TYR A 182 2.13 -23.66 -1.39
C TYR A 182 3.63 -23.78 -1.67
N ARG A 183 4.41 -24.18 -0.67
CA ARG A 183 5.86 -24.40 -0.79
C ARG A 183 6.16 -25.51 -1.80
N GLY A 184 7.14 -25.26 -2.67
CA GLY A 184 7.55 -26.18 -3.73
C GLY A 184 6.72 -26.10 -5.00
N ARG A 185 5.79 -25.16 -5.08
CA ARG A 185 4.91 -24.98 -6.27
C ARG A 185 5.66 -24.41 -7.47
N PHE A 186 6.59 -23.50 -7.24
CA PHE A 186 7.41 -22.84 -8.27
C PHE A 186 8.90 -23.03 -8.03
N SER A 187 9.31 -23.31 -6.79
CA SER A 187 10.68 -23.58 -6.43
C SER A 187 10.89 -25.10 -6.43
N ALA A 188 11.62 -25.61 -7.42
CA ALA A 188 12.04 -26.99 -7.40
C ALA A 188 12.89 -27.25 -6.13
N GLU A 189 12.58 -28.32 -5.39
CA GLU A 189 13.43 -28.77 -4.29
C GLU A 189 14.74 -29.27 -4.88
N SER A 190 15.87 -28.64 -4.49
CA SER A 190 17.21 -29.00 -4.90
C SER A 190 18.13 -28.90 -3.69
N GLU A 191 18.86 -29.96 -3.39
CA GLU A 191 19.87 -29.96 -2.32
C GLU A 191 20.93 -28.87 -2.56
N SER A 192 21.30 -28.61 -3.82
CA SER A 192 22.29 -27.58 -4.17
C SER A 192 21.82 -26.16 -3.87
N LEU A 193 20.51 -25.92 -3.75
CA LEU A 193 19.89 -24.62 -3.45
C LEU A 193 19.27 -24.57 -2.05
N ALA A 194 19.53 -25.56 -1.21
CA ALA A 194 18.98 -25.64 0.16
C ALA A 194 19.39 -24.45 1.05
N HIS A 195 20.54 -23.79 0.73
CA HIS A 195 21.00 -22.58 1.42
C HIS A 195 20.13 -21.35 1.13
N VAL A 196 19.33 -21.35 0.04
CA VAL A 196 18.35 -20.31 -0.26
C VAL A 196 16.98 -20.77 0.23
N ASP A 197 16.72 -20.54 1.51
CA ASP A 197 15.53 -21.01 2.23
C ASP A 197 14.39 -19.98 2.35
N GLY A 198 14.61 -18.77 1.81
CA GLY A 198 13.70 -17.62 1.89
C GLY A 198 13.88 -16.77 3.15
N SER A 199 14.86 -17.09 4.00
CA SER A 199 15.20 -16.28 5.16
C SER A 199 15.79 -14.92 4.76
N ILE A 200 15.74 -13.95 5.68
CA ILE A 200 16.40 -12.65 5.51
C ILE A 200 17.92 -12.84 5.30
N GLU A 201 18.52 -13.85 5.94
CA GLU A 201 19.95 -14.11 5.76
C GLU A 201 20.27 -14.60 4.36
N SER A 202 19.44 -15.47 3.76
CA SER A 202 19.62 -15.90 2.37
C SER A 202 19.43 -14.74 1.39
N ALA A 203 18.45 -13.86 1.61
CA ALA A 203 18.26 -12.65 0.80
C ALA A 203 19.45 -11.68 0.91
N ARG A 204 19.95 -11.45 2.14
CA ARG A 204 21.17 -10.64 2.36
C ARG A 204 22.41 -11.27 1.72
N ALA A 205 22.55 -12.58 1.71
CA ALA A 205 23.66 -13.26 1.06
C ALA A 205 23.64 -13.02 -0.46
N VAL A 206 22.48 -13.12 -1.10
CA VAL A 206 22.26 -12.78 -2.52
C VAL A 206 22.68 -11.35 -2.81
N HIS A 207 22.21 -10.38 -2.02
CA HIS A 207 22.53 -8.98 -2.19
C HIS A 207 24.04 -8.69 -2.01
N ARG A 208 24.66 -9.19 -0.93
CA ARG A 208 26.10 -9.01 -0.68
C ARG A 208 26.97 -9.58 -1.79
N ALA A 209 26.55 -10.72 -2.36
CA ALA A 209 27.26 -11.35 -3.48
C ALA A 209 27.04 -10.64 -4.82
N ARG A 210 26.11 -9.65 -4.90
CA ARG A 210 25.74 -8.92 -6.11
C ARG A 210 25.44 -9.85 -7.29
N LEU A 211 24.63 -10.87 -7.00
CA LEU A 211 24.28 -11.88 -8.00
C LEU A 211 23.42 -11.26 -9.12
N ALA A 212 23.55 -11.79 -10.33
CA ALA A 212 22.69 -11.35 -11.44
C ALA A 212 21.24 -11.83 -11.23
N PRO A 213 20.22 -11.15 -11.81
CA PRO A 213 18.81 -11.50 -11.63
C PRO A 213 18.44 -12.91 -12.11
N ASP A 214 19.22 -13.48 -13.04
CA ASP A 214 19.07 -14.84 -13.59
C ASP A 214 19.89 -15.90 -12.83
N HIS A 215 20.65 -15.51 -11.81
CA HIS A 215 21.41 -16.46 -11.00
C HIS A 215 20.46 -17.44 -10.28
N PRO A 216 20.77 -18.75 -10.23
CA PRO A 216 19.89 -19.75 -9.63
C PRO A 216 19.39 -19.42 -8.22
N ASP A 217 20.23 -18.80 -7.38
CA ASP A 217 19.87 -18.38 -6.02
C ASP A 217 18.81 -17.26 -6.02
N VAL A 218 18.93 -16.28 -6.94
CA VAL A 218 17.94 -15.20 -7.10
C VAL A 218 16.64 -15.76 -7.65
N VAL A 219 16.70 -16.62 -8.66
CA VAL A 219 15.53 -17.29 -9.26
C VAL A 219 14.78 -18.11 -8.20
N ARG A 220 15.51 -18.83 -7.32
CA ARG A 220 14.88 -19.57 -6.22
C ARG A 220 14.25 -18.66 -5.19
N LEU A 221 14.92 -17.58 -4.80
CA LEU A 221 14.38 -16.62 -3.84
C LEU A 221 13.07 -16.00 -4.35
N ARG A 222 13.05 -15.61 -5.63
CA ARG A 222 11.86 -15.11 -6.34
C ARG A 222 10.75 -16.17 -6.40
N ALA A 223 11.09 -17.44 -6.62
CA ALA A 223 10.12 -18.53 -6.62
C ALA A 223 9.46 -18.73 -5.25
N LEU A 224 10.22 -18.62 -4.15
CA LEU A 224 9.69 -18.67 -2.78
C LEU A 224 8.76 -17.48 -2.47
N TYR A 225 9.08 -16.31 -2.97
CA TYR A 225 8.21 -15.14 -2.88
C TYR A 225 6.90 -15.35 -3.66
N ASP A 226 6.93 -15.88 -4.87
CA ASP A 226 5.74 -16.20 -5.66
C ASP A 226 4.84 -17.24 -4.97
N GLU A 227 5.43 -18.22 -4.34
CA GLU A 227 4.72 -19.21 -3.53
C GLU A 227 4.05 -18.57 -2.30
N HIS A 228 4.74 -17.59 -1.69
CA HIS A 228 4.20 -16.83 -0.56
C HIS A 228 3.05 -15.93 -1.00
N ILE A 229 3.14 -15.28 -2.17
CA ILE A 229 2.03 -14.55 -2.80
C ILE A 229 0.82 -15.46 -2.98
N THR A 230 1.03 -16.67 -3.52
CA THR A 230 -0.07 -17.61 -3.77
C THR A 230 -0.80 -18.02 -2.49
N PHE A 231 -0.06 -18.19 -1.39
CA PHE A 231 -0.64 -18.44 -0.07
C PHE A 231 -1.51 -17.25 0.39
N VAL A 232 -0.94 -16.05 0.36
CA VAL A 232 -1.63 -14.82 0.79
C VAL A 232 -2.86 -14.57 -0.04
N ASP A 233 -2.76 -14.66 -1.36
CA ASP A 233 -3.87 -14.49 -2.29
C ASP A 233 -5.05 -15.43 -1.97
N ALA A 234 -4.76 -16.69 -1.71
CA ALA A 234 -5.79 -17.67 -1.36
C ALA A 234 -6.54 -17.26 -0.06
N ARG A 235 -5.80 -16.86 0.98
CA ARG A 235 -6.38 -16.51 2.28
C ARG A 235 -7.14 -15.18 2.26
N LEU A 236 -6.58 -14.16 1.58
CA LEU A 236 -7.26 -12.88 1.41
C LEU A 236 -8.52 -13.01 0.52
N GLY A 237 -8.46 -13.86 -0.51
CA GLY A 237 -9.65 -14.18 -1.31
C GLY A 237 -10.77 -14.86 -0.51
N GLU A 238 -10.44 -15.74 0.43
CA GLU A 238 -11.41 -16.32 1.36
C GLU A 238 -12.05 -15.25 2.27
N LEU A 239 -11.24 -14.33 2.80
CA LEU A 239 -11.73 -13.20 3.59
C LEU A 239 -12.70 -12.35 2.78
N VAL A 240 -12.30 -11.91 1.58
CA VAL A 240 -13.13 -11.08 0.70
C VAL A 240 -14.45 -11.74 0.37
N ARG A 241 -14.44 -13.01 -0.06
CA ARG A 241 -15.69 -13.78 -0.36
C ARG A 241 -16.59 -13.89 0.88
N SER A 242 -16.03 -14.13 2.06
CA SER A 242 -16.81 -14.25 3.29
C SER A 242 -17.50 -12.93 3.67
N LEU A 243 -16.81 -11.80 3.49
CA LEU A 243 -17.37 -10.48 3.78
C LEU A 243 -18.40 -10.06 2.74
N GLN A 244 -18.18 -10.36 1.46
CA GLN A 244 -19.17 -10.11 0.40
C GLN A 244 -20.48 -10.92 0.62
N ALA A 245 -20.36 -12.17 1.08
CA ALA A 245 -21.53 -13.00 1.40
C ALA A 245 -22.31 -12.47 2.62
N GLN A 246 -21.67 -11.73 3.54
CA GLN A 246 -22.29 -11.13 4.71
C GLN A 246 -22.84 -9.73 4.46
N ALA A 247 -22.52 -9.11 3.35
CA ALA A 247 -22.88 -7.72 3.00
C ALA A 247 -24.38 -7.55 2.62
N ASN A 248 -25.32 -8.15 3.39
CA ASN A 248 -26.74 -8.17 3.05
C ASN A 248 -27.50 -6.87 3.38
N GLU A 249 -27.00 -6.05 4.34
CA GLU A 249 -27.73 -4.89 4.84
C GLU A 249 -27.09 -3.54 4.43
N ARG A 250 -25.80 -3.53 4.14
CA ARG A 250 -25.04 -2.32 3.79
C ARG A 250 -24.06 -2.62 2.66
N PRO A 251 -23.98 -1.78 1.62
CA PRO A 251 -23.00 -1.95 0.54
C PRO A 251 -21.58 -2.08 1.10
N LEU A 252 -20.76 -2.91 0.48
CA LEU A 252 -19.34 -3.08 0.85
C LEU A 252 -18.45 -2.59 -0.30
N LEU A 253 -17.56 -1.66 0.02
CA LEU A 253 -16.52 -1.15 -0.86
C LEU A 253 -15.19 -1.74 -0.40
N ILE A 254 -14.47 -2.38 -1.30
CA ILE A 254 -13.18 -3.01 -1.01
C ILE A 254 -12.11 -2.37 -1.89
N VAL A 255 -11.02 -1.93 -1.27
CA VAL A 255 -9.75 -1.59 -1.92
C VAL A 255 -8.78 -2.72 -1.59
N TRP A 256 -8.23 -3.39 -2.60
CA TRP A 256 -7.19 -4.39 -2.43
C TRP A 256 -5.93 -3.93 -3.15
N THR A 257 -4.84 -3.78 -2.40
CA THR A 257 -3.57 -3.21 -2.88
C THR A 257 -2.37 -3.78 -2.12
N SER A 258 -1.19 -3.26 -2.44
CA SER A 258 0.04 -3.35 -1.65
C SER A 258 0.49 -1.96 -1.24
N ASP A 259 1.35 -1.84 -0.25
CA ASP A 259 1.98 -0.58 0.15
C ASP A 259 3.21 -0.23 -0.69
N HIS A 260 3.99 -1.21 -1.13
CA HIS A 260 5.11 -1.10 -2.07
C HIS A 260 5.38 -2.46 -2.73
N GLY A 261 6.37 -2.50 -3.61
CA GLY A 261 6.84 -3.73 -4.26
C GLY A 261 8.08 -4.32 -3.60
N GLU A 262 8.77 -5.20 -4.35
CA GLU A 262 9.93 -5.97 -3.91
C GLU A 262 10.87 -6.21 -5.08
N ALA A 263 12.17 -6.02 -4.91
CA ALA A 263 13.21 -6.21 -5.92
C ALA A 263 13.94 -7.54 -5.76
N PHE A 264 14.34 -8.11 -6.89
CA PHE A 264 15.11 -9.34 -7.01
C PHE A 264 16.33 -9.14 -7.90
N MET A 265 17.17 -8.20 -7.53
CA MET A 265 18.44 -7.85 -8.19
C MET A 265 18.28 -7.19 -9.57
N GLU A 266 17.09 -6.76 -10.02
CA GLU A 266 16.85 -6.15 -11.34
C GLU A 266 17.78 -4.93 -11.58
N HIS A 267 17.96 -4.10 -10.54
CA HIS A 267 18.89 -2.96 -10.52
C HIS A 267 19.98 -3.11 -9.45
N GLY A 268 20.32 -4.37 -9.12
CA GLY A 268 21.34 -4.68 -8.11
C GLY A 268 20.87 -4.58 -6.66
N GLU A 269 19.56 -4.37 -6.45
CA GLU A 269 18.92 -4.28 -5.14
C GLU A 269 18.11 -5.55 -4.84
N GLN A 270 18.13 -6.00 -3.59
CA GLN A 270 17.34 -7.11 -3.08
C GLN A 270 16.44 -6.61 -1.96
N GLY A 271 15.13 -6.90 -2.07
CA GLY A 271 14.17 -6.41 -1.10
C GLY A 271 13.60 -5.06 -1.50
N HIS A 272 13.35 -4.18 -0.54
CA HIS A 272 12.72 -2.89 -0.76
C HIS A 272 13.44 -1.78 0.03
N ASN A 273 12.92 -0.56 0.04
CA ASN A 273 13.32 0.68 0.72
C ASN A 273 14.49 1.46 0.10
N SER A 274 15.33 0.85 -0.73
CA SER A 274 16.61 1.43 -1.17
C SER A 274 16.51 2.26 -2.45
N SER A 275 15.49 2.01 -3.30
CA SER A 275 15.37 2.69 -4.60
C SER A 275 13.92 3.03 -4.95
N VAL A 276 13.74 3.66 -6.12
CA VAL A 276 12.43 4.08 -6.63
C VAL A 276 12.17 3.53 -8.04
N TYR A 277 12.73 2.38 -8.36
CA TYR A 277 12.42 1.65 -9.59
C TYR A 277 11.03 1.02 -9.53
N GLU A 278 10.47 0.66 -10.70
CA GLU A 278 9.10 0.14 -10.78
C GLU A 278 8.89 -1.17 -10.02
N GLU A 279 9.90 -2.03 -9.88
CA GLU A 279 9.80 -3.24 -9.04
C GLU A 279 9.49 -2.93 -7.57
N MET A 280 9.84 -1.73 -7.08
CA MET A 280 9.52 -1.28 -5.72
C MET A 280 8.30 -0.35 -5.65
N LEU A 281 7.94 0.31 -6.74
CA LEU A 281 6.87 1.31 -6.74
C LEU A 281 5.59 0.85 -7.42
N HIS A 282 5.65 0.02 -8.46
CA HIS A 282 4.45 -0.46 -9.16
C HIS A 282 3.74 -1.52 -8.32
N VAL A 283 2.53 -1.19 -7.84
CA VAL A 283 1.73 -2.04 -6.96
C VAL A 283 0.40 -2.41 -7.59
N PRO A 284 -0.18 -3.58 -7.28
CA PRO A 284 -1.53 -3.89 -7.69
C PRO A 284 -2.51 -2.98 -6.95
N LEU A 285 -3.52 -2.50 -7.67
CA LEU A 285 -4.65 -1.77 -7.09
C LEU A 285 -5.93 -2.18 -7.78
N ALA A 286 -6.89 -2.66 -7.02
CA ALA A 286 -8.24 -2.90 -7.49
C ALA A 286 -9.27 -2.39 -6.48
N ILE A 287 -10.37 -1.81 -6.98
CA ILE A 287 -11.48 -1.31 -6.17
C ILE A 287 -12.77 -1.95 -6.67
N ALA A 288 -13.47 -2.66 -5.80
CA ALA A 288 -14.75 -3.29 -6.12
C ALA A 288 -15.80 -2.95 -5.06
N GLY A 289 -17.05 -2.84 -5.48
CA GLY A 289 -18.18 -2.55 -4.60
C GLY A 289 -19.48 -2.41 -5.37
N THR A 290 -20.58 -2.30 -4.64
CA THR A 290 -21.91 -2.20 -5.22
C THR A 290 -22.01 -0.97 -6.14
N GLY A 291 -22.46 -1.17 -7.37
CA GLY A 291 -22.65 -0.09 -8.37
C GLY A 291 -21.41 0.21 -9.22
N LEU A 292 -20.24 -0.35 -8.92
CA LEU A 292 -19.07 -0.24 -9.77
C LEU A 292 -19.13 -1.24 -10.93
N ARG A 293 -18.70 -0.81 -12.13
CA ARG A 293 -18.63 -1.66 -13.32
C ARG A 293 -17.20 -2.13 -13.54
N ALA A 294 -17.07 -3.43 -13.81
CA ALA A 294 -15.80 -4.06 -14.10
C ALA A 294 -15.09 -3.43 -15.30
N ARG A 295 -13.83 -3.04 -15.13
CA ARG A 295 -12.95 -2.55 -16.19
C ARG A 295 -11.50 -2.47 -15.76
N VAL A 296 -10.62 -2.32 -16.73
CA VAL A 296 -9.21 -1.95 -16.53
C VAL A 296 -9.06 -0.45 -16.78
N GLU A 297 -8.45 0.25 -15.82
CA GLU A 297 -8.16 1.67 -15.89
C GLU A 297 -6.64 1.87 -16.09
N PRO A 298 -6.21 2.39 -17.24
CA PRO A 298 -4.79 2.56 -17.55
C PRO A 298 -4.19 3.89 -17.05
N ALA A 299 -5.01 4.83 -16.58
CA ALA A 299 -4.50 6.11 -16.08
C ALA A 299 -3.48 5.90 -14.95
N PRO A 300 -2.34 6.61 -14.96
CA PRO A 300 -1.40 6.60 -13.84
C PRO A 300 -2.06 7.16 -12.58
N VAL A 301 -2.05 6.35 -11.51
CA VAL A 301 -2.62 6.69 -10.20
C VAL A 301 -1.60 6.40 -9.09
N SER A 302 -1.84 6.96 -7.91
CA SER A 302 -0.99 6.79 -6.75
C SER A 302 -1.78 6.28 -5.55
N LEU A 303 -1.13 5.62 -4.60
CA LEU A 303 -1.76 5.32 -3.31
C LEU A 303 -2.17 6.57 -2.53
N LEU A 304 -1.61 7.75 -2.85
CA LEU A 304 -2.10 9.05 -2.36
C LEU A 304 -3.57 9.33 -2.69
N ASP A 305 -4.08 8.70 -3.75
CA ASP A 305 -5.43 8.90 -4.26
C ASP A 305 -6.49 8.11 -3.49
N VAL A 306 -6.08 7.10 -2.73
CA VAL A 306 -6.99 6.19 -2.03
C VAL A 306 -7.82 6.94 -0.98
N ALA A 307 -7.17 7.76 -0.14
CA ALA A 307 -7.90 8.49 0.92
C ALA A 307 -8.91 9.49 0.34
N PRO A 308 -8.58 10.39 -0.60
CA PRO A 308 -9.58 11.30 -1.18
C PRO A 308 -10.70 10.55 -1.90
N THR A 309 -10.40 9.40 -2.53
CA THR A 309 -11.43 8.56 -3.17
C THR A 309 -12.42 8.00 -2.17
N LEU A 310 -11.92 7.40 -1.09
CA LEU A 310 -12.77 6.82 -0.06
C LEU A 310 -13.60 7.89 0.66
N LEU A 311 -13.03 9.06 0.95
CA LEU A 311 -13.77 10.17 1.57
C LEU A 311 -14.90 10.66 0.68
N GLU A 312 -14.69 10.80 -0.64
CA GLU A 312 -15.73 11.18 -1.58
C GLU A 312 -16.83 10.12 -1.67
N LEU A 313 -16.47 8.84 -1.81
CA LEU A 313 -17.45 7.74 -1.92
C LEU A 313 -18.23 7.50 -0.62
N CYS A 314 -17.71 7.95 0.52
CA CYS A 314 -18.33 7.85 1.83
C CYS A 314 -19.05 9.12 2.28
N ASP A 315 -19.14 10.14 1.44
CA ASP A 315 -19.70 11.46 1.79
C ASP A 315 -19.09 12.00 3.10
N ALA A 316 -17.76 11.90 3.22
CA ALA A 316 -16.98 12.32 4.37
C ALA A 316 -16.15 13.58 4.05
N PRO A 317 -15.81 14.41 5.07
CA PRO A 317 -15.03 15.62 4.84
C PRO A 317 -13.66 15.35 4.23
N ALA A 318 -13.30 16.07 3.18
CA ALA A 318 -12.03 15.95 2.49
C ALA A 318 -10.81 16.21 3.40
N LEU A 319 -9.66 15.61 3.07
CA LEU A 319 -8.37 15.95 3.67
C LEU A 319 -7.93 17.35 3.21
N PRO A 320 -7.56 18.25 4.12
CA PRO A 320 -6.95 19.51 3.73
C PRO A 320 -5.55 19.25 3.12
N ARG A 321 -5.22 19.97 2.06
CA ARG A 321 -3.92 19.88 1.38
C ARG A 321 -3.62 18.48 0.78
N ALA A 322 -4.63 17.67 0.44
CA ALA A 322 -4.41 16.41 -0.25
C ALA A 322 -3.63 16.63 -1.56
N GLU A 323 -2.52 15.92 -1.76
CA GLU A 323 -1.77 15.89 -3.03
C GLU A 323 -2.35 14.83 -3.97
N GLY A 324 -2.97 13.78 -3.43
CA GLY A 324 -3.74 12.80 -4.20
C GLY A 324 -5.06 13.36 -4.71
N ARG A 325 -5.59 12.74 -5.76
CA ARG A 325 -6.89 13.10 -6.38
C ARG A 325 -7.88 11.96 -6.21
N SER A 326 -9.14 12.28 -6.01
CA SER A 326 -10.17 11.24 -5.96
C SER A 326 -10.27 10.49 -7.29
N LEU A 327 -10.25 9.17 -7.23
CA LEU A 327 -10.48 8.27 -8.36
C LEU A 327 -11.97 7.98 -8.58
N ALA A 328 -12.88 8.58 -7.82
CA ALA A 328 -14.31 8.38 -7.95
C ALA A 328 -14.84 8.68 -9.38
N PRO A 329 -14.35 9.71 -10.12
CA PRO A 329 -14.71 9.87 -11.52
C PRO A 329 -14.31 8.66 -12.37
N LEU A 330 -13.10 8.12 -12.19
CA LEU A 330 -12.66 6.89 -12.86
C LEU A 330 -13.57 5.72 -12.48
N LEU A 331 -13.91 5.56 -11.21
CA LEU A 331 -14.80 4.48 -10.74
C LEU A 331 -16.22 4.58 -11.32
N ARG A 332 -16.67 5.78 -11.70
CA ARG A 332 -17.97 6.02 -12.35
C ARG A 332 -17.90 6.02 -13.88
N ALA A 333 -16.73 5.79 -14.48
CA ALA A 333 -16.44 5.92 -15.91
C ALA A 333 -16.68 7.35 -16.44
N GLU A 334 -16.35 8.35 -15.63
CA GLU A 334 -16.39 9.77 -15.95
C GLU A 334 -15.01 10.27 -16.38
N SER A 335 -14.94 11.50 -16.90
CA SER A 335 -13.68 12.11 -17.27
C SER A 335 -12.78 12.34 -16.07
N PHE A 336 -11.50 12.06 -16.22
CA PHE A 336 -10.46 12.27 -15.22
C PHE A 336 -9.25 12.93 -15.85
N ASP A 337 -8.76 14.00 -15.24
CA ASP A 337 -7.51 14.62 -15.68
C ASP A 337 -6.32 13.80 -15.21
N SER A 338 -5.78 12.99 -16.13
CA SER A 338 -4.58 12.19 -15.91
C SER A 338 -3.28 12.96 -16.09
N GLN A 339 -3.35 14.22 -16.57
CA GLN A 339 -2.21 15.14 -16.74
C GLN A 339 -1.77 15.66 -15.37
N ARG A 340 -1.00 14.85 -14.64
CA ARG A 340 -0.51 15.21 -13.32
C ARG A 340 0.84 14.59 -13.03
N THR A 341 1.50 15.13 -12.04
CA THR A 341 2.76 14.60 -11.53
C THR A 341 2.48 13.69 -10.32
N LEU A 342 3.06 12.49 -10.34
CA LEU A 342 3.07 11.56 -9.22
C LEU A 342 4.46 11.59 -8.58
N VAL A 343 4.50 11.46 -7.26
CA VAL A 343 5.73 11.50 -6.47
C VAL A 343 5.85 10.22 -5.67
N ALA A 344 7.06 9.67 -5.64
CA ALA A 344 7.43 8.59 -4.72
C ALA A 344 8.87 8.75 -4.26
N SER A 345 9.18 8.23 -3.08
CA SER A 345 10.53 8.33 -2.53
C SER A 345 10.97 7.02 -1.87
N SER A 346 12.28 6.77 -1.91
CA SER A 346 12.90 5.73 -1.11
C SER A 346 12.99 6.14 0.37
N ARG A 347 13.48 5.25 1.22
CA ARG A 347 13.75 5.56 2.61
C ARG A 347 14.75 6.72 2.73
N HIS A 348 14.42 7.69 3.56
CA HIS A 348 15.34 8.77 3.91
C HIS A 348 16.19 8.34 5.11
N TYR A 349 17.46 8.06 4.88
CA TYR A 349 18.41 7.75 5.94
C TYR A 349 19.04 9.04 6.50
N GLU A 350 18.80 9.30 7.78
CA GLU A 350 19.41 10.48 8.43
C GLU A 350 20.95 10.42 8.37
N GLY A 351 21.57 11.50 7.95
CA GLY A 351 23.04 11.58 7.79
C GLY A 351 23.60 10.88 6.54
N LYS A 352 22.76 10.26 5.70
CA LYS A 352 23.16 9.60 4.45
C LYS A 352 22.32 10.11 3.27
N PRO A 353 22.33 11.42 2.96
CA PRO A 353 21.49 12.00 1.92
C PRO A 353 21.74 11.42 0.53
N GLU A 354 22.93 10.87 0.28
CA GLU A 354 23.30 10.21 -0.98
C GLU A 354 22.49 8.93 -1.24
N ARG A 355 21.90 8.33 -0.20
CA ARG A 355 21.05 7.12 -0.33
C ARG A 355 19.59 7.44 -0.63
N TRP A 356 19.15 8.68 -0.45
CA TRP A 356 17.79 9.09 -0.70
C TRP A 356 17.53 9.25 -2.20
N GLN A 357 16.49 8.62 -2.68
CA GLN A 357 16.07 8.65 -4.07
C GLN A 357 14.63 9.12 -4.17
N VAL A 358 14.31 9.83 -5.24
CA VAL A 358 12.98 10.39 -5.53
C VAL A 358 12.59 10.07 -6.96
N ALA A 359 11.37 9.61 -7.16
CA ALA A 359 10.74 9.49 -8.47
C ALA A 359 9.69 10.59 -8.64
N ILE A 360 9.77 11.32 -9.75
CA ILE A 360 8.76 12.28 -10.19
C ILE A 360 8.26 11.81 -11.55
N ARG A 361 6.98 11.41 -11.63
CA ARG A 361 6.41 10.82 -12.84
C ARG A 361 5.32 11.69 -13.43
N SER A 362 5.33 11.90 -14.74
CA SER A 362 4.24 12.50 -15.51
C SER A 362 3.99 11.68 -16.77
N GLY A 363 2.81 11.08 -16.86
CA GLY A 363 2.47 10.15 -17.93
C GLY A 363 3.45 8.96 -17.95
N ARG A 364 4.08 8.74 -19.11
CA ARG A 364 5.09 7.67 -19.29
C ARG A 364 6.49 8.05 -18.80
N PHE A 365 6.77 9.33 -18.58
CA PHE A 365 8.10 9.78 -18.21
C PHE A 365 8.27 9.82 -16.69
N LYS A 366 9.38 9.29 -16.21
CA LYS A 366 9.79 9.28 -14.80
C LYS A 366 11.18 9.87 -14.64
N LEU A 367 11.29 10.96 -13.86
CA LEU A 367 12.57 11.46 -13.39
C LEU A 367 12.98 10.67 -12.15
N HIS A 368 14.04 9.89 -12.24
CA HIS A 368 14.68 9.22 -11.12
C HIS A 368 15.84 10.11 -10.63
N ALA A 369 15.72 10.60 -9.41
CA ALA A 369 16.66 11.57 -8.85
C ALA A 369 17.34 11.05 -7.59
N TRP A 370 18.60 11.45 -7.41
CA TRP A 370 19.41 11.29 -6.20
C TRP A 370 19.76 12.69 -5.68
N PRO A 371 18.86 13.32 -4.89
CA PRO A 371 19.04 14.72 -4.49
C PRO A 371 20.34 15.01 -3.76
N GLY A 372 20.79 14.10 -2.87
CA GLY A 372 22.05 14.23 -2.15
C GLY A 372 23.31 14.13 -3.02
N LEU A 373 23.18 13.64 -4.26
CA LEU A 373 24.26 13.55 -5.24
C LEU A 373 24.13 14.60 -6.35
N GLY A 374 23.06 15.40 -6.37
CA GLY A 374 22.76 16.33 -7.47
C GLY A 374 22.57 15.65 -8.83
N ARG A 375 22.17 14.37 -8.84
CA ARG A 375 21.99 13.54 -10.04
C ARG A 375 20.52 13.30 -10.30
N ALA A 376 20.10 13.30 -11.58
CA ALA A 376 18.80 12.87 -12.01
C ALA A 376 18.85 12.33 -13.44
N GLU A 377 18.08 11.27 -13.71
CA GLU A 377 17.96 10.59 -15.00
C GLU A 377 16.49 10.52 -15.40
N LEU A 378 16.19 10.71 -16.68
CA LEU A 378 14.84 10.59 -17.22
C LEU A 378 14.64 9.20 -17.81
N ARG A 379 13.53 8.55 -17.46
CA ARG A 379 13.12 7.24 -17.98
C ARG A 379 11.84 7.39 -18.80
N ASP A 380 11.72 6.65 -19.89
CA ASP A 380 10.49 6.49 -20.66
C ASP A 380 9.93 5.09 -20.40
N LEU A 381 8.97 4.96 -19.50
CA LEU A 381 8.44 3.67 -19.04
C LEU A 381 7.68 2.88 -20.12
N ASP A 382 7.25 3.53 -21.21
CA ASP A 382 6.61 2.85 -22.33
C ASP A 382 7.65 2.23 -23.28
N ALA A 383 8.77 2.93 -23.51
CA ALA A 383 9.84 2.47 -24.39
C ALA A 383 10.87 1.58 -23.67
N ASP A 384 11.06 1.81 -22.38
CA ASP A 384 12.03 1.15 -21.52
C ASP A 384 11.40 0.83 -20.15
N PRO A 385 10.50 -0.16 -20.09
CA PRO A 385 9.84 -0.54 -18.83
C PRO A 385 10.81 -1.08 -17.77
N ASP A 386 12.01 -1.51 -18.18
CA ASP A 386 13.07 -1.97 -17.29
C ASP A 386 13.96 -0.81 -16.77
N GLU A 387 13.67 0.45 -17.12
CA GLU A 387 14.36 1.66 -16.65
C GLU A 387 15.90 1.64 -16.79
N ARG A 388 16.42 1.12 -17.90
CA ARG A 388 17.86 0.96 -18.11
C ARG A 388 18.52 2.16 -18.80
N ALA A 389 17.76 2.91 -19.60
CA ALA A 389 18.26 3.98 -20.44
C ALA A 389 17.88 5.37 -19.90
N ASP A 390 18.84 6.31 -19.86
CA ASP A 390 18.55 7.73 -19.59
C ASP A 390 18.22 8.43 -20.91
N CYS A 391 16.96 8.84 -21.09
CA CYS A 391 16.48 9.58 -22.25
C CYS A 391 16.45 11.11 -22.05
N SER A 392 17.23 11.64 -21.12
CA SER A 392 17.26 13.07 -20.79
C SER A 392 17.66 13.96 -21.98
N ALA A 393 18.53 13.45 -22.84
CA ALA A 393 19.02 14.20 -24.02
C ALA A 393 17.93 14.29 -25.12
N GLU A 394 17.10 13.27 -25.27
CA GLU A 394 16.01 13.19 -26.25
C GLU A 394 14.80 14.02 -25.83
N HIS A 395 14.58 14.24 -24.52
CA HIS A 395 13.41 14.90 -23.95
C HIS A 395 13.77 16.02 -22.94
N PRO A 396 14.56 17.05 -23.33
CA PRO A 396 15.06 18.07 -22.42
C PRO A 396 13.96 18.91 -21.77
N ASP A 397 12.87 19.18 -22.48
CA ASP A 397 11.73 19.96 -21.94
C ASP A 397 10.97 19.20 -20.85
N VAL A 398 10.77 17.88 -21.05
CA VAL A 398 10.13 17.00 -20.07
C VAL A 398 11.03 16.91 -18.83
N ARG A 399 12.33 16.68 -19.02
CA ARG A 399 13.30 16.64 -17.93
C ARG A 399 13.28 17.94 -17.13
N ALA A 400 13.26 19.10 -17.79
CA ALA A 400 13.24 20.40 -17.11
C ALA A 400 11.91 20.62 -16.36
N HIS A 401 10.78 20.13 -16.88
CA HIS A 401 9.51 20.18 -16.18
C HIS A 401 9.55 19.35 -14.90
N LEU A 402 9.94 18.08 -14.97
CA LEU A 402 9.98 17.18 -13.82
C LEU A 402 11.05 17.62 -12.79
N GLN A 403 12.13 18.25 -13.24
CA GLN A 403 13.14 18.84 -12.36
C GLN A 403 12.53 19.97 -11.49
N ARG A 404 11.68 20.84 -12.05
CA ARG A 404 10.97 21.88 -11.25
C ARG A 404 10.03 21.27 -10.22
N GLU A 405 9.37 20.16 -10.54
CA GLU A 405 8.52 19.44 -9.57
C GLU A 405 9.35 18.83 -8.43
N LEU A 406 10.54 18.29 -8.74
CA LEU A 406 11.48 17.83 -7.72
C LEU A 406 11.92 18.98 -6.80
N GLU A 407 12.24 20.15 -7.36
CA GLU A 407 12.61 21.34 -6.59
C GLU A 407 11.46 21.83 -5.69
N ARG A 408 10.21 21.77 -6.19
CA ARG A 408 9.01 22.07 -5.40
C ARG A 408 8.86 21.11 -4.23
N LEU A 409 9.05 19.81 -4.46
CA LEU A 409 9.00 18.79 -3.41
C LEU A 409 10.07 19.01 -2.34
N GLN A 410 11.30 19.29 -2.77
CA GLN A 410 12.41 19.57 -1.87
C GLN A 410 12.17 20.83 -1.02
N ALA A 411 11.57 21.88 -1.60
CA ALA A 411 11.20 23.11 -0.88
C ALA A 411 10.08 22.88 0.14
N ALA A 412 9.21 21.89 -0.09
CA ALA A 412 8.14 21.48 0.83
C ALA A 412 8.64 20.55 1.95
N PHE A 413 9.91 20.17 1.93
CA PHE A 413 10.49 19.24 2.90
C PHE A 413 10.39 19.79 4.32
N VAL A 414 9.54 19.17 5.12
CA VAL A 414 9.38 19.53 6.52
C VAL A 414 10.47 18.84 7.33
N ALA A 415 11.32 19.64 8.00
CA ALA A 415 12.20 19.12 9.02
C ALA A 415 11.32 18.56 10.14
N SER A 416 11.01 17.27 10.09
CA SER A 416 10.22 16.63 11.14
C SER A 416 10.99 16.73 12.45
N THR A 417 10.38 17.35 13.45
CA THR A 417 10.92 17.43 14.81
C THR A 417 10.31 16.36 15.71
N GLU A 418 9.29 15.66 15.23
CA GLU A 418 8.59 14.64 16.01
C GLU A 418 9.33 13.30 15.90
N ARG A 419 10.27 13.08 16.83
CA ARG A 419 10.97 11.80 16.98
C ARG A 419 10.23 10.90 17.96
N ARG A 420 10.34 9.58 17.73
CA ARG A 420 9.95 8.55 18.68
C ARG A 420 11.18 7.82 19.19
N GLU A 421 11.18 7.50 20.47
CA GLU A 421 12.16 6.59 21.03
C GLU A 421 11.72 5.15 20.74
N LEU A 422 12.58 4.41 20.05
CA LEU A 422 12.38 2.97 19.86
C LEU A 422 12.73 2.25 21.17
N SER A 423 11.83 1.39 21.65
CA SER A 423 12.14 0.45 22.70
C SER A 423 13.18 -0.57 22.23
N GLU A 424 13.87 -1.23 23.15
CA GLU A 424 14.84 -2.26 22.81
C GLU A 424 14.21 -3.43 22.04
N SER A 425 12.96 -3.79 22.38
CA SER A 425 12.20 -4.79 21.65
C SER A 425 11.87 -4.35 20.22
N GLU A 426 11.45 -3.09 20.01
CA GLU A 426 11.21 -2.55 18.66
C GLU A 426 12.51 -2.52 17.83
N ARG A 427 13.63 -2.08 18.40
CA ARG A 427 14.93 -2.10 17.72
C ARG A 427 15.35 -3.52 17.32
N ARG A 428 15.11 -4.51 18.20
CA ARG A 428 15.39 -5.90 17.89
C ARG A 428 14.52 -6.39 16.74
N THR A 429 13.21 -6.15 16.80
CA THR A 429 12.27 -6.55 15.74
C THR A 429 12.63 -5.90 14.41
N LEU A 430 12.94 -4.60 14.39
CA LEU A 430 13.36 -3.90 13.18
C LEU A 430 14.65 -4.52 12.59
N ARG A 431 15.62 -4.91 13.42
CA ARG A 431 16.82 -5.63 12.96
C ARG A 431 16.47 -7.00 12.39
N GLU A 432 15.63 -7.77 13.07
CA GLU A 432 15.15 -9.08 12.64
C GLU A 432 14.42 -9.02 11.31
N LEU A 433 13.74 -7.91 11.01
CA LEU A 433 13.00 -7.65 9.76
C LEU A 433 13.86 -6.98 8.67
N GLY A 434 15.11 -6.67 8.94
CA GLY A 434 16.00 -6.06 7.96
C GLY A 434 15.94 -4.53 7.88
N TYR A 435 15.17 -3.85 8.72
CA TYR A 435 15.01 -2.39 8.69
C TYR A 435 16.10 -1.61 9.42
N ALA A 436 16.69 -2.16 10.47
CA ALA A 436 17.74 -1.47 11.20
C ALA A 436 19.07 -1.54 10.45
N ASP A 437 19.69 -0.39 10.21
CA ASP A 437 21.02 -0.29 9.61
C ASP A 437 22.05 -0.81 10.62
N ASP A 438 22.71 -1.93 10.30
CA ASP A 438 23.78 -2.52 11.11
C ASP A 438 25.08 -1.70 11.08
N GLY A 439 25.02 -0.42 10.62
CA GLY A 439 26.17 0.48 10.58
C GLY A 439 27.17 0.14 9.45
N ARG A 440 26.76 -0.56 8.40
CA ARG A 440 27.61 -0.89 7.24
C ARG A 440 27.31 -0.04 6.03
#